data_5617fad38d6fdf272a1f96f6f0081e19
#
_entry.id   5617fad38d6fdf272a1f96f6f0081e19
#
_cell.length_a   1.000
_cell.length_b   1.000
_cell.length_c   1.000
_cell.angle_alpha   90.00
_cell.angle_beta   90.00
_cell.angle_gamma   90.00
#
_symmetry.space_group_name_H-M   'P 1'
#
loop_
_entity.id
_entity.type
_entity.pdbx_description
1 polymer ?
#
loop_
_entity_poly.entity_id
_entity_poly.type
_entity_poly.pdbx_seq_one_letter_code
_entity_poly.pdbx_strand_id
1 'polypeptide(L)'
;MDAAAKPIKVSRKSLIGNSCTAFNISMAMANTFADRIVEFNRNLHYTGELPEGFQVMNPYLDNPETLQVMEQFYRKYYNDSEPRRFIVGINPSRHGAGVTGVPFTDTKRLEEVCGIRMTSAHTHEVSSVFMYEMIREYGGAGKFYRQFYINSPFPLAIVRQTKEGKWLNANYYDDPALFRMTENFMINSLKKHIGLGLDTSEVFILGKKNADYIEKLNRKAKLFGRLTVLEHPRYIQQYKSKDQRSYIDKYILTLERS
;
A
#
# COMPACT_ATOMS: atom_id res chain seq x y z
N MET A 1 -36.45 63.97 -41.63
CA MET A 1 -37.13 64.23 -40.37
C MET A 1 -36.88 63.04 -39.47
N ASP A 2 -35.96 63.24 -38.56
CA ASP A 2 -35.45 62.24 -37.66
C ASP A 2 -36.44 61.90 -36.55
N ALA A 3 -36.55 60.62 -36.24
CA ALA A 3 -37.13 60.15 -34.99
C ALA A 3 -36.15 59.18 -34.29
N ALA A 4 -35.42 59.71 -33.33
CA ALA A 4 -34.45 59.01 -32.52
C ALA A 4 -35.12 57.99 -31.58
N ALA A 5 -34.71 56.76 -31.61
CA ALA A 5 -35.08 55.73 -30.67
C ALA A 5 -34.21 55.80 -29.39
N LYS A 6 -34.86 55.85 -28.23
CA LYS A 6 -34.24 55.86 -26.90
C LYS A 6 -33.72 54.45 -26.51
N PRO A 7 -32.58 54.32 -25.82
CA PRO A 7 -32.05 53.03 -25.40
C PRO A 7 -32.79 52.53 -24.13
N ILE A 8 -33.15 51.25 -24.16
CA ILE A 8 -33.73 50.49 -23.05
C ILE A 8 -32.62 50.16 -22.07
N LYS A 9 -32.69 50.59 -20.80
CA LYS A 9 -31.83 50.19 -19.71
C LYS A 9 -32.19 48.75 -19.25
N VAL A 10 -31.35 47.81 -19.53
CA VAL A 10 -31.42 46.45 -18.96
C VAL A 10 -30.70 46.46 -17.62
N SER A 11 -31.46 46.27 -16.56
CA SER A 11 -30.98 46.11 -15.20
C SER A 11 -30.24 44.75 -15.07
N ARG A 12 -28.93 44.79 -14.84
CA ARG A 12 -28.15 43.61 -14.38
C ARG A 12 -28.51 43.33 -12.92
N LYS A 13 -29.46 42.42 -12.67
CA LYS A 13 -29.55 41.74 -11.39
C LYS A 13 -28.50 40.62 -11.36
N SER A 14 -27.66 40.70 -10.35
CA SER A 14 -26.58 39.78 -10.02
C SER A 14 -27.13 38.38 -9.76
N LEU A 15 -26.73 37.43 -10.60
CA LEU A 15 -26.77 36.00 -10.30
C LEU A 15 -25.35 35.54 -9.83
N ILE A 16 -24.97 36.01 -8.65
CA ILE A 16 -23.83 35.50 -7.89
C ILE A 16 -24.41 34.99 -6.58
N GLY A 17 -24.66 33.72 -6.53
CA GLY A 17 -25.08 33.08 -5.28
C GLY A 17 -25.71 31.74 -5.56
N ASN A 18 -24.91 30.67 -5.78
CA ASN A 18 -25.24 29.27 -5.46
C ASN A 18 -24.17 28.25 -5.97
N SER A 19 -23.02 28.74 -6.51
CA SER A 19 -21.97 27.83 -6.98
C SER A 19 -20.94 27.46 -5.87
N CYS A 20 -20.84 28.25 -4.79
CA CYS A 20 -19.87 27.95 -3.72
C CYS A 20 -20.35 26.93 -2.67
N THR A 21 -21.67 26.74 -2.52
CA THR A 21 -22.20 25.79 -1.52
C THR A 21 -22.14 24.34 -1.98
N ALA A 22 -22.27 24.07 -3.28
CA ALA A 22 -22.16 22.69 -3.82
C ALA A 22 -20.71 22.17 -3.82
N PHE A 23 -19.71 23.06 -4.01
CA PHE A 23 -18.29 22.67 -3.95
C PHE A 23 -17.80 22.41 -2.53
N ASN A 24 -18.35 23.15 -1.52
CA ASN A 24 -18.01 22.95 -0.11
C ASN A 24 -18.73 21.75 0.53
N ILE A 25 -19.86 21.30 0.00
CA ILE A 25 -20.54 20.10 0.51
C ILE A 25 -19.83 18.81 0.03
N SER A 26 -19.13 18.83 -1.12
CA SER A 26 -18.30 17.71 -1.57
C SER A 26 -16.99 17.55 -0.78
N MET A 27 -16.50 18.58 -0.09
CA MET A 27 -15.31 18.50 0.78
C MET A 27 -15.60 18.04 2.21
N ALA A 28 -16.87 17.86 2.60
CA ALA A 28 -17.26 17.44 3.94
C ALA A 28 -17.58 15.95 4.07
N MET A 29 -17.38 15.13 3.04
CA MET A 29 -17.34 13.69 3.22
C MET A 29 -16.01 13.34 3.90
N ALA A 30 -16.09 12.82 5.13
CA ALA A 30 -14.93 12.41 5.90
C ALA A 30 -14.06 11.49 5.03
N ASN A 31 -12.84 11.94 4.69
CA ASN A 31 -11.90 11.20 3.88
C ASN A 31 -11.48 9.92 4.64
N THR A 32 -12.06 8.78 4.30
CA THR A 32 -11.81 7.51 4.98
C THR A 32 -10.36 7.07 4.84
N PHE A 33 -9.93 6.13 5.67
CA PHE A 33 -8.60 5.52 5.52
C PHE A 33 -8.45 4.90 4.13
N ALA A 34 -9.54 4.28 3.58
CA ALA A 34 -9.56 3.76 2.21
C ALA A 34 -9.35 4.84 1.16
N ASP A 35 -10.01 5.99 1.26
CA ASP A 35 -9.86 7.08 0.29
C ASP A 35 -8.40 7.56 0.22
N ARG A 36 -7.76 7.72 1.39
CA ARG A 36 -6.36 8.14 1.48
C ARG A 36 -5.40 7.13 0.87
N ILE A 37 -5.64 5.80 1.09
CA ILE A 37 -4.82 4.75 0.47
C ILE A 37 -5.01 4.73 -1.05
N VAL A 38 -6.25 4.81 -1.52
CA VAL A 38 -6.56 4.78 -2.95
C VAL A 38 -5.89 5.96 -3.66
N GLU A 39 -5.97 7.15 -3.07
CA GLU A 39 -5.29 8.34 -3.58
C GLU A 39 -3.77 8.17 -3.58
N PHE A 40 -3.20 7.64 -2.48
CA PHE A 40 -1.76 7.34 -2.39
C PHE A 40 -1.33 6.39 -3.51
N ASN A 41 -2.04 5.28 -3.71
CA ASN A 41 -1.69 4.28 -4.73
C ASN A 41 -1.85 4.80 -6.16
N ARG A 42 -2.88 5.61 -6.45
CA ARG A 42 -3.09 6.23 -7.76
C ARG A 42 -1.97 7.20 -8.13
N ASN A 43 -1.39 7.87 -7.13
CA ASN A 43 -0.29 8.83 -7.31
C ASN A 43 1.09 8.20 -7.08
N LEU A 44 1.16 6.89 -6.87
CA LEU A 44 2.40 6.20 -6.58
C LEU A 44 3.19 5.95 -7.86
N HIS A 45 4.36 6.57 -7.95
CA HIS A 45 5.32 6.33 -9.01
C HIS A 45 6.75 6.59 -8.52
N TYR A 46 7.69 5.89 -9.09
CA TYR A 46 9.12 6.09 -8.85
C TYR A 46 9.76 6.70 -10.09
N THR A 47 10.39 7.85 -9.92
CA THR A 47 11.04 8.63 -11.01
C THR A 47 12.55 8.74 -10.81
N GLY A 48 13.10 8.09 -9.76
CA GLY A 48 14.52 8.10 -9.49
C GLY A 48 15.31 7.16 -10.41
N GLU A 49 16.61 7.29 -10.39
CA GLU A 49 17.53 6.38 -11.08
C GLU A 49 17.65 5.05 -10.33
N LEU A 50 18.00 3.99 -11.05
CA LEU A 50 18.28 2.66 -10.51
C LEU A 50 19.65 2.19 -11.02
N PRO A 51 20.34 1.30 -10.29
CA PRO A 51 21.52 0.65 -10.82
C PRO A 51 21.20 -0.16 -12.10
N GLU A 52 22.19 -0.35 -12.94
CA GLU A 52 22.07 -1.15 -14.16
C GLU A 52 21.49 -2.55 -13.86
N GLY A 53 20.60 -3.02 -14.73
CA GLY A 53 19.91 -4.29 -14.61
C GLY A 53 18.74 -4.33 -13.63
N PHE A 54 18.40 -3.22 -12.97
CA PHE A 54 17.19 -3.14 -12.12
C PHE A 54 16.09 -2.35 -12.81
N GLN A 55 14.83 -2.75 -12.54
CA GLN A 55 13.63 -2.05 -13.00
C GLN A 55 12.57 -2.04 -11.90
N VAL A 56 11.71 -1.02 -11.92
CA VAL A 56 10.49 -0.94 -11.11
C VAL A 56 9.29 -1.30 -11.98
N MET A 57 8.44 -2.18 -11.45
CA MET A 57 7.13 -2.48 -12.01
C MET A 57 6.07 -1.72 -11.19
N ASN A 58 5.20 -0.99 -11.88
CA ASN A 58 4.11 -0.27 -11.24
C ASN A 58 2.75 -0.82 -11.72
N PRO A 59 2.14 -1.75 -10.97
CA PRO A 59 0.92 -2.39 -11.41
C PRO A 59 -0.26 -1.41 -11.54
N TYR A 60 -0.20 -0.28 -10.87
CA TYR A 60 -1.24 0.76 -10.93
C TYR A 60 -1.21 1.54 -12.26
N LEU A 61 -0.06 1.58 -12.93
CA LEU A 61 0.09 2.18 -14.26
C LEU A 61 -0.02 1.14 -15.38
N ASP A 62 0.49 -0.07 -15.10
CA ASP A 62 0.65 -1.11 -16.10
C ASP A 62 -0.66 -1.87 -16.39
N ASN A 63 -1.59 -1.90 -15.41
CA ASN A 63 -2.85 -2.64 -15.54
C ASN A 63 -4.03 -1.90 -14.86
N PRO A 64 -4.99 -1.38 -15.65
CA PRO A 64 -6.17 -0.69 -15.10
C PRO A 64 -7.03 -1.55 -14.14
N GLU A 65 -7.06 -2.88 -14.32
CA GLU A 65 -7.81 -3.77 -13.43
C GLU A 65 -7.18 -3.80 -12.03
N THR A 66 -5.85 -3.61 -11.91
CA THR A 66 -5.18 -3.51 -10.61
C THR A 66 -5.74 -2.34 -9.78
N LEU A 67 -5.95 -1.18 -10.40
CA LEU A 67 -6.56 -0.05 -9.69
C LEU A 67 -7.97 -0.38 -9.19
N GLN A 68 -8.76 -1.09 -9.99
CA GLN A 68 -10.13 -1.45 -9.64
C GLN A 68 -10.17 -2.45 -8.48
N VAL A 69 -9.39 -3.53 -8.53
CA VAL A 69 -9.37 -4.55 -7.48
C VAL A 69 -8.75 -4.02 -6.19
N MET A 70 -7.72 -3.20 -6.28
CA MET A 70 -7.11 -2.50 -5.16
C MET A 70 -8.12 -1.57 -4.47
N GLU A 71 -8.84 -0.76 -5.23
CA GLU A 71 -9.87 0.13 -4.69
C GLU A 71 -11.00 -0.66 -4.01
N GLN A 72 -11.50 -1.74 -4.63
CA GLN A 72 -12.50 -2.62 -4.02
C GLN A 72 -12.01 -3.21 -2.70
N PHE A 73 -10.75 -3.68 -2.65
CA PHE A 73 -10.16 -4.23 -1.44
C PHE A 73 -10.10 -3.20 -0.30
N TYR A 74 -9.54 -2.01 -0.57
CA TYR A 74 -9.40 -0.99 0.47
C TYR A 74 -10.75 -0.44 0.91
N ARG A 75 -11.69 -0.20 0.01
CA ARG A 75 -13.05 0.21 0.38
C ARG A 75 -13.80 -0.87 1.19
N LYS A 76 -13.53 -2.15 0.95
CA LYS A 76 -14.14 -3.23 1.71
C LYS A 76 -13.66 -3.28 3.16
N TYR A 77 -12.38 -3.02 3.42
CA TYR A 77 -11.76 -3.28 4.72
C TYR A 77 -11.33 -2.04 5.50
N TYR A 78 -11.26 -0.88 4.87
CA TYR A 78 -10.71 0.35 5.44
C TYR A 78 -11.65 1.56 5.29
N ASN A 79 -12.96 1.31 5.13
CA ASN A 79 -13.94 2.36 4.88
C ASN A 79 -14.40 3.05 6.19
N ASP A 80 -13.44 3.46 7.00
CA ASP A 80 -13.60 4.22 8.23
C ASP A 80 -12.41 5.18 8.39
N SER A 81 -12.34 5.93 9.50
CA SER A 81 -11.25 6.88 9.76
C SER A 81 -10.37 6.47 10.94
N GLU A 82 -10.56 5.26 11.47
CA GLU A 82 -9.81 4.78 12.63
C GLU A 82 -8.31 4.60 12.31
N PRO A 83 -7.43 4.88 13.27
CA PRO A 83 -5.99 4.66 13.09
C PRO A 83 -5.68 3.18 12.92
N ARG A 84 -4.61 2.89 12.20
CA ARG A 84 -4.12 1.51 11.99
C ARG A 84 -2.71 1.35 12.51
N ARG A 85 -2.43 0.19 13.09
CA ARG A 85 -1.06 -0.25 13.38
C ARG A 85 -0.39 -0.71 12.11
N PHE A 86 0.89 -0.44 11.96
CA PHE A 86 1.60 -0.66 10.70
C PHE A 86 2.40 -1.97 10.71
N ILE A 87 2.19 -2.80 9.70
CA ILE A 87 3.01 -3.98 9.40
C ILE A 87 3.82 -3.69 8.14
N VAL A 88 5.17 -3.73 8.26
CA VAL A 88 6.09 -3.36 7.19
C VAL A 88 6.71 -4.59 6.55
N GLY A 89 6.32 -4.87 5.30
CA GLY A 89 6.97 -5.83 4.41
C GLY A 89 8.25 -5.28 3.78
N ILE A 90 8.83 -6.05 2.85
CA ILE A 90 10.05 -5.66 2.13
C ILE A 90 9.70 -4.71 0.97
N ASN A 91 9.21 -5.26 -0.10
CA ASN A 91 8.61 -4.61 -1.26
C ASN A 91 7.74 -5.63 -2.00
N PRO A 92 6.77 -5.20 -2.83
CA PRO A 92 5.94 -6.08 -3.62
C PRO A 92 6.73 -7.08 -4.46
N SER A 93 6.26 -8.32 -4.52
CA SER A 93 6.73 -9.28 -5.50
C SER A 93 5.95 -9.16 -6.81
N ARG A 94 6.57 -9.49 -7.94
CA ARG A 94 5.92 -9.50 -9.25
C ARG A 94 4.81 -10.56 -9.40
N HIS A 95 4.59 -11.42 -8.40
CA HIS A 95 3.56 -12.46 -8.37
C HIS A 95 2.52 -12.23 -7.27
N GLY A 96 2.65 -11.18 -6.48
CA GLY A 96 1.72 -10.80 -5.42
C GLY A 96 1.23 -9.37 -5.65
N ALA A 97 1.57 -8.47 -4.73
CA ALA A 97 1.17 -7.07 -4.79
C ALA A 97 1.66 -6.32 -6.04
N GLY A 98 2.72 -6.81 -6.70
CA GLY A 98 3.14 -6.32 -8.03
C GLY A 98 2.15 -6.63 -9.16
N VAL A 99 1.07 -7.37 -8.88
CA VAL A 99 -0.04 -7.65 -9.79
C VAL A 99 -1.35 -7.12 -9.22
N THR A 100 -1.68 -7.48 -7.97
CA THR A 100 -2.97 -7.13 -7.36
C THR A 100 -3.02 -5.73 -6.78
N GLY A 101 -1.88 -5.09 -6.56
CA GLY A 101 -1.79 -3.83 -5.82
C GLY A 101 -2.06 -3.96 -4.32
N VAL A 102 -2.26 -5.17 -3.80
CA VAL A 102 -2.57 -5.44 -2.39
C VAL A 102 -1.45 -6.27 -1.75
N PRO A 103 -0.77 -5.76 -0.72
CA PRO A 103 0.34 -6.44 -0.07
C PRO A 103 -0.02 -7.84 0.43
N PHE A 104 0.89 -8.80 0.20
CA PHE A 104 0.73 -10.22 0.56
C PHE A 104 -0.54 -10.89 0.03
N THR A 105 -1.14 -10.35 -1.04
CA THR A 105 -2.39 -10.85 -1.60
C THR A 105 -2.19 -11.16 -3.07
N ASP A 106 -2.17 -12.44 -3.41
CA ASP A 106 -2.20 -12.92 -4.79
C ASP A 106 -3.66 -12.99 -5.30
N THR A 107 -3.85 -13.25 -6.59
CA THR A 107 -5.19 -13.30 -7.19
C THR A 107 -6.07 -14.39 -6.59
N LYS A 108 -5.46 -15.51 -6.16
CA LYS A 108 -6.20 -16.61 -5.50
C LYS A 108 -6.80 -16.17 -4.16
N ARG A 109 -6.01 -15.50 -3.30
CA ARG A 109 -6.49 -15.01 -2.00
C ARG A 109 -7.43 -13.84 -2.15
N LEU A 110 -7.18 -13.00 -3.16
CA LEU A 110 -8.09 -11.91 -3.49
C LEU A 110 -9.49 -12.44 -3.82
N GLU A 111 -9.60 -13.51 -4.60
CA GLU A 111 -10.89 -14.13 -4.96
C GLU A 111 -11.47 -14.97 -3.81
N GLU A 112 -10.72 -15.96 -3.32
CA GLU A 112 -11.25 -16.96 -2.37
C GLU A 112 -11.58 -16.39 -0.98
N VAL A 113 -10.80 -15.42 -0.50
CA VAL A 113 -10.96 -14.86 0.85
C VAL A 113 -11.59 -13.48 0.83
N CYS A 114 -11.16 -12.63 -0.12
CA CYS A 114 -11.66 -11.26 -0.19
C CYS A 114 -12.91 -11.13 -1.09
N GLY A 115 -13.26 -12.15 -1.89
CA GLY A 115 -14.41 -12.13 -2.79
C GLY A 115 -14.26 -11.08 -3.91
N ILE A 116 -13.02 -10.77 -4.29
CA ILE A 116 -12.70 -9.81 -5.34
C ILE A 116 -11.98 -10.56 -6.45
N ARG A 117 -12.57 -10.59 -7.63
CA ARG A 117 -12.03 -11.31 -8.78
C ARG A 117 -11.17 -10.40 -9.64
N MET A 118 -10.01 -10.90 -10.06
CA MET A 118 -9.14 -10.32 -11.07
C MET A 118 -9.07 -11.26 -12.28
N THR A 119 -9.33 -10.74 -13.47
CA THR A 119 -9.44 -11.53 -14.70
C THR A 119 -8.19 -11.46 -15.57
N SER A 120 -7.45 -10.36 -15.51
CA SER A 120 -6.25 -10.12 -16.32
C SER A 120 -5.01 -10.91 -15.88
N ALA A 121 -5.05 -11.54 -14.71
CA ALA A 121 -3.93 -12.31 -14.19
C ALA A 121 -4.37 -13.45 -13.28
N HIS A 122 -3.55 -14.51 -13.25
CA HIS A 122 -3.65 -15.60 -12.27
C HIS A 122 -2.29 -15.81 -11.63
N THR A 123 -2.20 -15.52 -10.34
CA THR A 123 -0.92 -15.57 -9.61
C THR A 123 -1.03 -16.36 -8.31
N HIS A 124 0.12 -16.86 -7.87
CA HIS A 124 0.28 -17.50 -6.58
C HIS A 124 1.55 -16.98 -5.92
N GLU A 125 1.42 -16.44 -4.71
CA GLU A 125 2.54 -15.95 -3.92
C GLU A 125 2.71 -16.77 -2.65
N VAL A 126 3.90 -17.33 -2.45
CA VAL A 126 4.21 -18.22 -1.31
C VAL A 126 3.95 -17.52 0.03
N SER A 127 4.30 -16.25 0.15
CA SER A 127 4.10 -15.48 1.38
C SER A 127 2.63 -15.22 1.71
N SER A 128 1.75 -15.16 0.70
CA SER A 128 0.32 -14.96 0.91
C SER A 128 -0.34 -16.15 1.62
N VAL A 129 0.19 -17.37 1.42
CA VAL A 129 -0.33 -18.58 2.07
C VAL A 129 -0.26 -18.42 3.59
N PHE A 130 0.91 -18.15 4.13
CA PHE A 130 1.10 -17.96 5.57
C PHE A 130 0.29 -16.77 6.09
N MET A 131 0.33 -15.64 5.39
CA MET A 131 -0.37 -14.44 5.84
C MET A 131 -1.88 -14.66 5.96
N TYR A 132 -2.50 -15.31 4.99
CA TYR A 132 -3.94 -15.54 5.03
C TYR A 132 -4.36 -16.64 6.00
N GLU A 133 -3.49 -17.61 6.29
CA GLU A 133 -3.73 -18.55 7.40
C GLU A 133 -3.65 -17.84 8.76
N MET A 134 -2.64 -17.00 8.96
CA MET A 134 -2.52 -16.18 10.18
C MET A 134 -3.71 -15.22 10.32
N ILE A 135 -4.12 -14.55 9.25
CA ILE A 135 -5.29 -13.65 9.25
C ILE A 135 -6.57 -14.43 9.60
N ARG A 136 -6.75 -15.64 9.08
CA ARG A 136 -7.89 -16.50 9.44
C ARG A 136 -7.91 -16.81 10.94
N GLU A 137 -6.79 -17.24 11.49
CA GLU A 137 -6.65 -17.57 12.91
C GLU A 137 -6.75 -16.32 13.81
N TYR A 138 -6.37 -15.14 13.34
CA TYR A 138 -6.56 -13.86 14.04
C TYR A 138 -8.04 -13.46 14.18
N GLY A 139 -8.94 -14.12 13.46
CA GLY A 139 -10.38 -13.85 13.45
C GLY A 139 -10.92 -13.33 12.12
N GLY A 140 -10.15 -13.54 11.05
CA GLY A 140 -10.54 -13.23 9.67
C GLY A 140 -10.15 -11.85 9.18
N ALA A 141 -10.26 -11.66 7.87
CA ALA A 141 -9.82 -10.44 7.18
C ALA A 141 -10.48 -9.16 7.72
N GLY A 142 -11.77 -9.20 8.04
CA GLY A 142 -12.49 -8.05 8.57
C GLY A 142 -11.95 -7.56 9.91
N LYS A 143 -11.67 -8.49 10.87
CA LYS A 143 -11.09 -8.15 12.17
C LYS A 143 -9.65 -7.66 12.02
N PHE A 144 -8.87 -8.34 11.18
CA PHE A 144 -7.46 -8.05 11.00
C PHE A 144 -7.23 -6.67 10.36
N TYR A 145 -7.84 -6.40 9.21
CA TYR A 145 -7.64 -5.14 8.49
C TYR A 145 -8.29 -3.92 9.17
N ARG A 146 -9.21 -4.13 10.10
CA ARG A 146 -9.70 -3.05 10.97
C ARG A 146 -8.62 -2.52 11.92
N GLN A 147 -7.61 -3.34 12.26
CA GLN A 147 -6.55 -2.99 13.20
C GLN A 147 -5.21 -2.72 12.53
N PHE A 148 -4.93 -3.38 11.40
CA PHE A 148 -3.63 -3.34 10.75
C PHE A 148 -3.72 -2.84 9.32
N TYR A 149 -2.71 -2.05 8.96
CA TYR A 149 -2.39 -1.72 7.58
C TYR A 149 -1.04 -2.36 7.23
N ILE A 150 -0.97 -3.03 6.08
CA ILE A 150 0.26 -3.64 5.59
C ILE A 150 0.74 -2.86 4.37
N ASN A 151 2.02 -2.51 4.37
CA ASN A 151 2.70 -1.99 3.18
C ASN A 151 4.22 -2.14 3.34
N SER A 152 5.01 -1.39 2.57
CA SER A 152 6.47 -1.48 2.53
C SER A 152 7.10 -0.10 2.35
N PRO A 153 8.39 0.07 2.67
CA PRO A 153 9.09 1.33 2.44
C PRO A 153 9.21 1.65 0.94
N PHE A 154 9.33 0.61 0.11
CA PHE A 154 9.29 0.73 -1.35
C PHE A 154 8.04 0.00 -1.87
N PRO A 155 6.89 0.68 -2.02
CA PRO A 155 5.61 0.03 -2.28
C PRO A 155 5.36 -0.34 -3.75
N LEU A 156 6.43 -0.52 -4.51
CA LEU A 156 6.43 -0.99 -5.90
C LEU A 156 7.32 -2.24 -6.05
N ALA A 157 7.05 -3.08 -7.04
CA ALA A 157 7.86 -4.25 -7.27
C ALA A 157 9.22 -3.87 -7.91
N ILE A 158 10.29 -4.47 -7.41
CA ILE A 158 11.62 -4.33 -7.99
C ILE A 158 11.99 -5.66 -8.63
N VAL A 159 12.49 -5.61 -9.85
CA VAL A 159 13.02 -6.75 -10.57
C VAL A 159 14.45 -6.48 -11.02
N ARG A 160 15.23 -7.56 -11.13
CA ARG A 160 16.58 -7.49 -11.64
C ARG A 160 16.74 -8.47 -12.80
N GLN A 161 17.47 -8.07 -13.84
CA GLN A 161 17.79 -8.91 -14.96
C GLN A 161 18.99 -9.80 -14.65
N THR A 162 18.90 -11.10 -14.98
CA THR A 162 20.04 -12.01 -14.93
C THR A 162 20.92 -11.84 -16.19
N LYS A 163 22.11 -12.42 -16.18
CA LYS A 163 23.00 -12.43 -17.36
C LYS A 163 22.36 -13.09 -18.58
N GLU A 164 21.45 -14.03 -18.35
CA GLU A 164 20.67 -14.73 -19.40
C GLU A 164 19.40 -13.95 -19.82
N GLY A 165 19.25 -12.70 -19.38
CA GLY A 165 18.13 -11.84 -19.74
C GLY A 165 16.82 -12.11 -18.99
N LYS A 166 16.79 -13.01 -17.99
CA LYS A 166 15.58 -13.31 -17.21
C LYS A 166 15.37 -12.28 -16.10
N TRP A 167 14.12 -11.89 -15.89
CA TRP A 167 13.74 -11.01 -14.80
C TRP A 167 13.39 -11.80 -13.54
N LEU A 168 14.03 -11.47 -12.43
CA LEU A 168 13.80 -12.04 -11.10
C LEU A 168 13.34 -10.97 -10.13
N ASN A 169 12.57 -11.36 -9.10
CA ASN A 169 12.27 -10.46 -7.99
C ASN A 169 13.56 -9.99 -7.30
N ALA A 170 13.62 -8.72 -6.95
CA ALA A 170 14.67 -8.16 -6.14
C ALA A 170 14.09 -7.43 -4.94
N ASN A 171 14.82 -7.44 -3.83
CA ASN A 171 14.50 -6.63 -2.66
C ASN A 171 15.28 -5.32 -2.73
N TYR A 172 14.72 -4.26 -2.18
CA TYR A 172 15.35 -2.92 -2.19
C TYR A 172 16.74 -2.90 -1.52
N TYR A 173 17.10 -3.95 -0.77
CA TYR A 173 18.37 -4.11 -0.07
C TYR A 173 19.28 -5.20 -0.67
N ASP A 174 18.95 -5.77 -1.82
CA ASP A 174 19.76 -6.83 -2.43
C ASP A 174 21.07 -6.28 -3.04
N ASP A 175 21.10 -5.00 -3.35
CA ASP A 175 22.26 -4.27 -3.81
C ASP A 175 22.46 -2.97 -2.98
N PRO A 176 23.69 -2.66 -2.51
CA PRO A 176 23.96 -1.46 -1.75
C PRO A 176 23.73 -0.14 -2.54
N ALA A 177 23.96 -0.14 -3.85
CA ALA A 177 23.68 1.03 -4.68
C ALA A 177 22.18 1.25 -4.84
N LEU A 178 21.42 0.15 -5.05
CA LEU A 178 19.96 0.20 -5.09
C LEU A 178 19.39 0.81 -3.81
N PHE A 179 19.83 0.35 -2.65
CA PHE A 179 19.38 0.92 -1.38
C PHE A 179 19.68 2.42 -1.27
N ARG A 180 20.92 2.84 -1.58
CA ARG A 180 21.31 4.26 -1.53
C ARG A 180 20.48 5.13 -2.46
N MET A 181 20.25 4.67 -3.70
CA MET A 181 19.49 5.43 -4.71
C MET A 181 18.01 5.54 -4.37
N THR A 182 17.45 4.54 -3.69
CA THR A 182 16.02 4.50 -3.32
C THR A 182 15.73 5.03 -1.90
N GLU A 183 16.74 5.31 -1.07
CA GLU A 183 16.59 5.67 0.34
C GLU A 183 15.64 6.85 0.57
N ASN A 184 15.81 7.94 -0.17
CA ASN A 184 14.97 9.12 -0.02
C ASN A 184 13.51 8.85 -0.42
N PHE A 185 13.30 8.07 -1.47
CA PHE A 185 11.96 7.63 -1.87
C PHE A 185 11.31 6.79 -0.78
N MET A 186 12.04 5.85 -0.18
CA MET A 186 11.56 5.00 0.90
C MET A 186 11.17 5.80 2.15
N ILE A 187 12.00 6.77 2.56
CA ILE A 187 11.68 7.66 3.68
C ILE A 187 10.42 8.47 3.38
N ASN A 188 10.30 9.03 2.19
CA ASN A 188 9.11 9.79 1.79
C ASN A 188 7.86 8.92 1.70
N SER A 189 7.98 7.68 1.21
CA SER A 189 6.87 6.72 1.18
C SER A 189 6.40 6.37 2.59
N LEU A 190 7.32 6.10 3.52
CA LEU A 190 6.99 5.84 4.92
C LEU A 190 6.29 7.04 5.58
N LYS A 191 6.76 8.28 5.33
CA LYS A 191 6.08 9.50 5.81
C LYS A 191 4.67 9.64 5.24
N LYS A 192 4.49 9.33 3.95
CA LYS A 192 3.15 9.33 3.33
C LYS A 192 2.24 8.27 3.96
N HIS A 193 2.75 7.05 4.21
CA HIS A 193 1.99 6.02 4.91
C HIS A 193 1.57 6.47 6.31
N ILE A 194 2.47 7.09 7.09
CA ILE A 194 2.14 7.67 8.39
C ILE A 194 1.03 8.72 8.26
N GLY A 195 1.10 9.57 7.25
CA GLY A 195 0.07 10.58 6.94
C GLY A 195 -1.31 10.00 6.60
N LEU A 196 -1.43 8.70 6.30
CA LEU A 196 -2.71 8.04 6.14
C LEU A 196 -3.49 7.87 7.47
N GLY A 197 -2.84 8.08 8.61
CA GLY A 197 -3.43 7.92 9.95
C GLY A 197 -2.93 6.66 10.65
N LEU A 198 -1.63 6.36 10.55
CA LEU A 198 -1.02 5.23 11.27
C LEU A 198 -0.64 5.63 12.69
N ASP A 199 -0.80 4.67 13.61
CA ASP A 199 -0.15 4.72 14.92
C ASP A 199 1.35 4.45 14.72
N THR A 200 2.18 5.40 15.15
CA THR A 200 3.63 5.35 15.04
C THR A 200 4.34 4.92 16.32
N SER A 201 3.61 4.62 17.38
CA SER A 201 4.18 4.17 18.66
C SER A 201 4.94 2.86 18.50
N GLU A 202 4.44 1.96 17.67
CA GLU A 202 5.04 0.68 17.32
C GLU A 202 4.82 0.32 15.86
N VAL A 203 5.84 -0.29 15.23
CA VAL A 203 5.75 -0.88 13.89
C VAL A 203 6.21 -2.33 13.91
N PHE A 204 5.48 -3.20 13.21
CA PHE A 204 5.81 -4.62 13.05
C PHE A 204 6.55 -4.83 11.75
N ILE A 205 7.77 -5.36 11.82
CA ILE A 205 8.64 -5.50 10.65
C ILE A 205 8.78 -6.97 10.30
N LEU A 206 8.47 -7.32 9.06
CA LEU A 206 8.54 -8.69 8.58
C LEU A 206 9.94 -8.98 7.99
N GLY A 207 10.70 -9.80 8.71
CA GLY A 207 12.04 -10.27 8.33
C GLY A 207 13.18 -9.52 9.00
N LYS A 208 14.16 -10.27 9.54
CA LYS A 208 15.32 -9.73 10.25
C LYS A 208 16.15 -8.77 9.39
N LYS A 209 16.51 -9.20 8.17
CA LYS A 209 17.27 -8.35 7.24
C LYS A 209 16.50 -7.07 6.86
N ASN A 210 15.18 -7.18 6.69
CA ASN A 210 14.33 -6.00 6.48
C ASN A 210 14.40 -5.04 7.68
N ALA A 211 14.38 -5.59 8.90
CA ALA A 211 14.45 -4.79 10.12
C ALA A 211 15.76 -3.98 10.23
N ASP A 212 16.89 -4.55 9.83
CA ASP A 212 18.18 -3.84 9.83
C ASP A 212 18.14 -2.59 8.93
N TYR A 213 17.44 -2.65 7.81
CA TYR A 213 17.29 -1.53 6.89
C TYR A 213 16.21 -0.54 7.33
N ILE A 214 15.09 -1.02 7.87
CA ILE A 214 14.06 -0.14 8.46
C ILE A 214 14.66 0.64 9.66
N GLU A 215 15.49 0.01 10.47
CA GLU A 215 16.18 0.70 11.56
C GLU A 215 17.10 1.82 11.07
N LYS A 216 17.83 1.62 9.95
CA LYS A 216 18.64 2.68 9.31
C LYS A 216 17.76 3.86 8.87
N LEU A 217 16.62 3.58 8.21
CA LEU A 217 15.68 4.62 7.79
C LEU A 217 15.07 5.32 9.01
N ASN A 218 14.72 4.58 10.06
CA ASN A 218 14.14 5.12 11.29
C ASN A 218 15.13 5.99 12.07
N ARG A 219 16.40 5.59 12.18
CA ARG A 219 17.44 6.42 12.80
C ARG A 219 17.60 7.77 12.08
N LYS A 220 17.51 7.77 10.74
CA LYS A 220 17.64 8.97 9.93
C LYS A 220 16.42 9.89 10.00
N ALA A 221 15.21 9.32 10.03
CA ALA A 221 13.97 10.08 9.85
C ALA A 221 13.06 10.11 11.09
N LYS A 222 13.36 9.33 12.14
CA LYS A 222 12.61 9.25 13.41
C LYS A 222 11.11 9.02 13.20
N LEU A 223 10.79 7.96 12.47
CA LEU A 223 9.43 7.68 11.99
C LEU A 223 8.58 6.93 13.02
N PHE A 224 9.19 5.99 13.76
CA PHE A 224 8.51 5.05 14.64
C PHE A 224 9.19 4.97 16.01
N GLY A 225 8.39 4.71 17.04
CA GLY A 225 8.89 4.51 18.42
C GLY A 225 9.53 3.15 18.59
N ARG A 226 8.74 2.09 18.69
CA ARG A 226 9.21 0.72 18.86
C ARG A 226 9.23 -0.03 17.53
N LEU A 227 10.30 -0.81 17.33
CA LEU A 227 10.45 -1.69 16.16
C LEU A 227 10.34 -3.14 16.64
N THR A 228 9.23 -3.82 16.31
CA THR A 228 8.99 -5.21 16.67
C THR A 228 9.17 -6.10 15.44
N VAL A 229 10.06 -7.09 15.54
CA VAL A 229 10.48 -7.90 14.39
C VAL A 229 9.82 -9.27 14.45
N LEU A 230 9.18 -9.65 13.33
CA LEU A 230 8.63 -10.98 13.09
C LEU A 230 9.37 -11.64 11.91
N GLU A 231 9.39 -12.97 11.88
CA GLU A 231 9.96 -13.71 10.73
C GLU A 231 9.15 -13.41 9.47
N HIS A 232 9.85 -13.32 8.32
CA HIS A 232 9.17 -13.04 7.06
C HIS A 232 8.28 -14.23 6.62
N PRO A 233 7.03 -14.02 6.17
CA PRO A 233 6.10 -15.07 5.77
C PRO A 233 6.66 -16.07 4.76
N ARG A 234 7.41 -15.58 3.77
CA ARG A 234 8.08 -16.45 2.79
C ARG A 234 9.08 -17.41 3.44
N TYR A 235 9.88 -16.93 4.40
CA TYR A 235 10.83 -17.77 5.12
C TYR A 235 10.10 -18.89 5.89
N ILE A 236 9.02 -18.55 6.57
CA ILE A 236 8.22 -19.54 7.31
C ILE A 236 7.68 -20.59 6.35
N GLN A 237 7.04 -20.16 5.28
CA GLN A 237 6.40 -21.06 4.31
C GLN A 237 7.40 -21.97 3.59
N GLN A 238 8.61 -21.46 3.27
CA GLN A 238 9.61 -22.23 2.54
C GLN A 238 10.46 -23.15 3.43
N TYR A 239 10.78 -22.72 4.66
CA TYR A 239 11.77 -23.40 5.47
C TYR A 239 11.24 -23.88 6.84
N LYS A 240 10.07 -23.43 7.26
CA LYS A 240 9.48 -23.72 8.57
C LYS A 240 8.02 -24.17 8.47
N SER A 241 7.62 -24.72 7.33
CA SER A 241 6.24 -25.15 7.10
C SER A 241 5.76 -26.23 8.08
N LYS A 242 6.67 -27.09 8.58
CA LYS A 242 6.34 -28.10 9.61
C LYS A 242 6.00 -27.46 10.98
N ASP A 243 6.57 -26.31 11.29
CA ASP A 243 6.36 -25.57 12.54
C ASP A 243 5.43 -24.37 12.37
N GLN A 244 4.73 -24.29 11.24
CA GLN A 244 3.94 -23.11 10.84
C GLN A 244 2.96 -22.67 11.92
N ARG A 245 2.34 -23.61 12.65
CA ARG A 245 1.41 -23.31 13.73
C ARG A 245 2.06 -22.46 14.81
N SER A 246 3.26 -22.80 15.27
CA SER A 246 3.97 -22.04 16.31
C SER A 246 4.29 -20.60 15.86
N TYR A 247 4.54 -20.39 14.56
CA TYR A 247 4.73 -19.05 14.00
C TYR A 247 3.44 -18.25 13.92
N ILE A 248 2.32 -18.90 13.59
CA ILE A 248 1.00 -18.25 13.62
C ILE A 248 0.67 -17.79 15.04
N ASP A 249 0.84 -18.67 16.04
CA ASP A 249 0.59 -18.34 17.45
C ASP A 249 1.50 -17.19 17.91
N LYS A 250 2.78 -17.21 17.53
CA LYS A 250 3.72 -16.11 17.81
C LYS A 250 3.26 -14.78 17.21
N TYR A 251 2.81 -14.80 15.93
CA TYR A 251 2.29 -13.60 15.27
C TYR A 251 1.08 -13.05 16.02
N ILE A 252 0.10 -13.89 16.30
CA ILE A 252 -1.14 -13.49 17.00
C ILE A 252 -0.79 -12.89 18.38
N LEU A 253 0.00 -13.61 19.18
CA LEU A 253 0.41 -13.13 20.51
C LEU A 253 1.16 -11.78 20.42
N THR A 254 2.02 -11.60 19.42
CA THR A 254 2.77 -10.35 19.25
C THR A 254 1.85 -9.21 18.84
N LEU A 255 0.93 -9.45 17.92
CA LEU A 255 -0.01 -8.44 17.41
C LEU A 255 -1.11 -8.06 18.41
N GLU A 256 -1.48 -8.96 19.33
CA GLU A 256 -2.50 -8.69 20.38
C GLU A 256 -1.94 -8.00 21.63
N ARG A 257 -0.63 -8.11 21.91
CA ARG A 257 0.02 -7.52 23.11
C ARG A 257 0.32 -6.03 22.97
N SER A 258 0.15 -5.48 21.80
CA SER A 258 0.60 -4.12 21.45
C SER A 258 -0.53 -3.12 21.49
#